data_a2187a25966358516cd6da8154c9b607
#
_entry.id   a2187a25966358516cd6da8154c9b607
#
_cell.length_a   1.000
_cell.length_b   1.000
_cell.length_c   1.000
_cell.angle_alpha   90.00
_cell.angle_beta   90.00
_cell.angle_gamma   90.00
#
_symmetry.space_group_name_H-M   'P 1'
#
loop_
_entity.id
_entity.type
_entity.pdbx_description
1 polymer ?
#
loop_
_entity_poly.entity_id
_entity_poly.type
_entity_poly.pdbx_seq_one_letter_code
_entity_poly.pdbx_strand_id
1 'polypeptide(L)'
;MRKAFMGVRLRRLREERGLTQVALARALDLSASYLNQLEKNQRPLTVPILLKINAVFGIDVQLFSEDEEARLIADLRDVLADPGLDEEIALTEIREIASNMPSVGRAIVKQHRRLRQASERADALAMRLGVGAEEQAPAQLMPFEQVRDYFYAHHNYFAELDEAAEKLFATARLTVGDCATGLKRYLSERLRIQVVIEPPSEQTHVQRSFEAPTRVLRLSSTLMPGQIAFEMATQLAYLEMGDVIDKLATEAACGSEETHRLARIGLANHFAGALIMPYRRFFEAAERLRYDIELLRQRFGVGFETICHRLSTLQRPDARGVPFFFVRVDRAGNISKRQSATDFHFSRVGGSCPLWNVYEAFSTPGRILTQLAAMPDGRTYLWIARTVSRGQGGYGAPSKTFAIGLGCDMSHASRLVYAKGLDLKDQSAAVPIGAGCKICERPACPQRAFPAIGRRTAIDENERRFTPYPVA
;
A
#
# COMPACT_ATOMS: atom_id res chain seq x y z
N MET A 1 28.35 2.22 15.22
CA MET A 1 28.04 1.42 14.02
C MET A 1 28.01 -0.04 14.44
N ARG A 2 26.85 -0.69 14.42
CA ARG A 2 26.74 -2.13 14.66
C ARG A 2 27.34 -2.88 13.45
N LYS A 3 28.02 -3.98 13.72
CA LYS A 3 28.70 -4.80 12.70
C LYS A 3 27.66 -5.75 12.08
N ALA A 4 27.33 -5.59 10.80
CA ALA A 4 26.39 -6.48 10.11
C ALA A 4 27.07 -7.76 9.62
N PHE A 5 26.63 -8.92 10.12
CA PHE A 5 27.11 -10.24 9.72
C PHE A 5 26.13 -10.86 8.71
N MET A 6 26.38 -10.68 7.43
CA MET A 6 25.46 -11.07 6.35
C MET A 6 26.11 -12.02 5.32
N GLY A 7 27.00 -12.86 5.79
CA GLY A 7 27.77 -13.76 4.93
C GLY A 7 26.91 -14.78 4.20
N VAL A 8 25.83 -15.26 4.81
CA VAL A 8 24.90 -16.20 4.18
C VAL A 8 24.21 -15.54 2.96
N ARG A 9 23.84 -14.25 3.05
CA ARG A 9 23.25 -13.51 1.94
C ARG A 9 24.27 -13.30 0.81
N LEU A 10 25.52 -13.00 1.16
CA LEU A 10 26.60 -12.85 0.20
C LEU A 10 26.89 -14.15 -0.55
N ARG A 11 26.94 -15.27 0.18
CA ARG A 11 27.10 -16.60 -0.40
C ARG A 11 25.94 -16.95 -1.35
N ARG A 12 24.72 -16.69 -0.94
CA ARG A 12 23.53 -16.93 -1.75
C ARG A 12 23.55 -16.09 -3.03
N LEU A 13 23.88 -14.81 -2.94
CA LEU A 13 24.08 -13.94 -4.10
C LEU A 13 25.06 -14.55 -5.10
N ARG A 14 26.16 -15.09 -4.60
CA ARG A 14 27.15 -15.79 -5.43
C ARG A 14 26.58 -17.01 -6.14
N GLU A 15 25.86 -17.82 -5.41
CA GLU A 15 25.24 -19.05 -5.92
C GLU A 15 24.15 -18.74 -6.95
N GLU A 16 23.27 -17.77 -6.72
CA GLU A 16 22.24 -17.30 -7.66
C GLU A 16 22.83 -16.74 -8.96
N ARG A 17 24.06 -16.21 -8.91
CA ARG A 17 24.77 -15.72 -10.09
C ARG A 17 25.68 -16.75 -10.74
N GLY A 18 25.67 -17.99 -10.25
CA GLY A 18 26.51 -19.08 -10.77
C GLY A 18 28.01 -18.83 -10.62
N LEU A 19 28.42 -17.96 -9.68
CA LEU A 19 29.81 -17.57 -9.54
C LEU A 19 30.56 -18.50 -8.57
N THR A 20 31.82 -18.82 -8.90
CA THR A 20 32.72 -19.41 -7.92
C THR A 20 33.18 -18.37 -6.89
N GLN A 21 33.62 -18.84 -5.72
CA GLN A 21 34.13 -17.94 -4.67
C GLN A 21 35.28 -17.05 -5.17
N VAL A 22 36.17 -17.63 -6.01
CA VAL A 22 37.31 -16.89 -6.60
C VAL A 22 36.76 -15.85 -7.61
N ALA A 23 35.78 -16.18 -8.41
CA ALA A 23 35.17 -15.27 -9.37
C ALA A 23 34.49 -14.07 -8.69
N LEU A 24 33.72 -14.32 -7.61
CA LEU A 24 33.10 -13.25 -6.83
C LEU A 24 34.14 -12.37 -6.13
N ALA A 25 35.21 -12.97 -5.55
CA ALA A 25 36.27 -12.24 -4.91
C ALA A 25 36.97 -11.28 -5.92
N ARG A 26 37.26 -11.77 -7.13
CA ARG A 26 37.82 -10.95 -8.21
C ARG A 26 36.88 -9.82 -8.65
N ALA A 27 35.58 -10.12 -8.80
CA ALA A 27 34.58 -9.12 -9.20
C ALA A 27 34.43 -7.98 -8.17
N LEU A 28 34.56 -8.31 -6.88
CA LEU A 28 34.49 -7.33 -5.79
C LEU A 28 35.85 -6.73 -5.40
N ASP A 29 36.93 -7.10 -6.11
CA ASP A 29 38.28 -6.69 -5.78
C ASP A 29 38.65 -6.99 -4.31
N LEU A 30 38.47 -8.27 -3.92
CA LEU A 30 38.72 -8.84 -2.60
C LEU A 30 39.65 -10.07 -2.76
N SER A 31 40.36 -10.43 -1.69
CA SER A 31 41.02 -11.73 -1.64
C SER A 31 40.03 -12.86 -1.42
N ALA A 32 40.26 -14.03 -2.00
CA ALA A 32 39.38 -15.20 -1.83
C ALA A 32 39.28 -15.62 -0.35
N SER A 33 40.37 -15.48 0.41
CA SER A 33 40.40 -15.74 1.86
C SER A 33 39.49 -14.77 2.62
N TYR A 34 39.53 -13.49 2.28
CA TYR A 34 38.68 -12.48 2.91
C TYR A 34 37.18 -12.68 2.56
N LEU A 35 36.89 -13.00 1.29
CA LEU A 35 35.52 -13.35 0.89
C LEU A 35 34.99 -14.58 1.66
N ASN A 36 35.80 -15.62 1.84
CA ASN A 36 35.43 -16.79 2.62
C ASN A 36 35.10 -16.44 4.09
N GLN A 37 35.90 -15.53 4.70
CA GLN A 37 35.62 -15.05 6.07
C GLN A 37 34.31 -14.24 6.13
N LEU A 38 34.00 -13.47 5.10
CA LEU A 38 32.71 -12.76 5.00
C LEU A 38 31.54 -13.73 4.85
N GLU A 39 31.62 -14.70 3.92
CA GLU A 39 30.58 -15.70 3.71
C GLU A 39 30.31 -16.59 4.93
N LYS A 40 31.35 -16.83 5.75
CA LYS A 40 31.23 -17.60 7.00
C LYS A 40 30.87 -16.76 8.22
N ASN A 41 30.48 -15.50 8.05
CA ASN A 41 30.20 -14.56 9.14
C ASN A 41 31.35 -14.37 10.14
N GLN A 42 32.60 -14.67 9.75
CA GLN A 42 33.76 -14.42 10.59
C GLN A 42 34.20 -12.95 10.57
N ARG A 43 33.75 -12.21 9.55
CA ARG A 43 33.91 -10.75 9.45
C ARG A 43 32.62 -10.07 9.01
N PRO A 44 32.37 -8.85 9.50
CA PRO A 44 31.17 -8.09 9.09
C PRO A 44 31.36 -7.53 7.68
N LEU A 45 30.25 -7.47 6.93
CA LEU A 45 30.17 -6.69 5.68
C LEU A 45 30.29 -5.19 6.00
N THR A 46 31.26 -4.53 5.37
CA THR A 46 31.47 -3.09 5.54
C THR A 46 30.79 -2.31 4.44
N VAL A 47 30.48 -1.03 4.70
CA VAL A 47 29.84 -0.14 3.72
C VAL A 47 30.59 -0.09 2.37
N PRO A 48 31.95 -0.02 2.32
CA PRO A 48 32.66 -0.07 1.05
C PRO A 48 32.41 -1.36 0.25
N ILE A 49 32.26 -2.50 0.92
CA ILE A 49 31.97 -3.78 0.25
C ILE A 49 30.54 -3.79 -0.28
N LEU A 50 29.58 -3.27 0.48
CA LEU A 50 28.19 -3.14 0.05
C LEU A 50 28.06 -2.23 -1.18
N LEU A 51 28.82 -1.12 -1.23
CA LEU A 51 28.87 -0.25 -2.40
C LEU A 51 29.49 -0.95 -3.62
N LYS A 52 30.52 -1.79 -3.42
CA LYS A 52 31.09 -2.61 -4.51
C LYS A 52 30.07 -3.64 -5.03
N ILE A 53 29.32 -4.28 -4.15
CA ILE A 53 28.25 -5.22 -4.53
C ILE A 53 27.18 -4.51 -5.35
N ASN A 54 26.75 -3.32 -4.93
CA ASN A 54 25.81 -2.50 -5.68
C ASN A 54 26.38 -2.12 -7.07
N ALA A 55 27.59 -1.62 -7.12
CA ALA A 55 28.23 -1.18 -8.37
C ALA A 55 28.42 -2.31 -9.39
N VAL A 56 28.75 -3.54 -8.92
CA VAL A 56 29.04 -4.68 -9.79
C VAL A 56 27.78 -5.43 -10.20
N PHE A 57 26.80 -5.55 -9.30
CA PHE A 57 25.63 -6.41 -9.51
C PHE A 57 24.31 -5.65 -9.59
N GLY A 58 24.28 -4.33 -9.41
CA GLY A 58 23.07 -3.51 -9.43
C GLY A 58 22.11 -3.82 -8.28
N ILE A 59 22.61 -4.38 -7.17
CA ILE A 59 21.77 -4.85 -6.07
C ILE A 59 21.63 -3.74 -5.04
N ASP A 60 20.37 -3.49 -4.62
CA ASP A 60 20.07 -2.51 -3.58
C ASP A 60 20.77 -2.90 -2.27
N VAL A 61 21.56 -1.96 -1.73
CA VAL A 61 22.24 -2.11 -0.44
C VAL A 61 21.27 -2.38 0.70
N GLN A 62 20.01 -1.98 0.55
CA GLN A 62 18.96 -2.25 1.53
C GLN A 62 18.63 -3.74 1.69
N LEU A 63 18.90 -4.58 0.68
CA LEU A 63 18.80 -6.03 0.80
C LEU A 63 19.75 -6.63 1.86
N PHE A 64 20.74 -5.84 2.27
CA PHE A 64 21.69 -6.16 3.33
C PHE A 64 21.42 -5.33 4.61
N SER A 65 20.20 -4.78 4.82
CA SER A 65 19.90 -4.01 6.02
C SER A 65 19.48 -4.91 7.19
N GLU A 66 19.91 -4.53 8.39
CA GLU A 66 19.47 -5.16 9.66
C GLU A 66 17.95 -5.00 9.87
N ASP A 67 17.35 -3.96 9.29
CA ASP A 67 15.92 -3.68 9.39
C ASP A 67 15.05 -4.76 8.71
N GLU A 68 15.52 -5.35 7.60
CA GLU A 68 14.79 -6.44 6.93
C GLU A 68 14.83 -7.74 7.74
N GLU A 69 15.96 -8.03 8.38
CA GLU A 69 16.09 -9.19 9.26
C GLU A 69 15.23 -9.04 10.51
N ALA A 70 15.25 -7.85 11.14
CA ALA A 70 14.41 -7.55 12.29
C ALA A 70 12.91 -7.66 11.96
N ARG A 71 12.51 -7.21 10.77
CA ARG A 71 11.12 -7.37 10.27
C ARG A 71 10.76 -8.83 10.06
N LEU A 72 11.64 -9.61 9.42
CA LEU A 72 11.38 -11.02 9.21
C LEU A 72 11.29 -11.79 10.52
N ILE A 73 12.11 -11.44 11.53
CA ILE A 73 12.02 -12.02 12.88
C ILE A 73 10.66 -11.67 13.51
N ALA A 74 10.20 -10.44 13.41
CA ALA A 74 8.89 -10.03 13.92
C ALA A 74 7.75 -10.78 13.21
N ASP A 75 7.78 -10.80 11.89
CA ASP A 75 6.78 -11.52 11.08
C ASP A 75 6.75 -13.03 11.39
N LEU A 76 7.93 -13.67 11.51
CA LEU A 76 8.03 -15.09 11.88
C LEU A 76 7.53 -15.35 13.29
N ARG A 77 7.85 -14.47 14.23
CA ARG A 77 7.34 -14.57 15.59
C ARG A 77 5.82 -14.54 15.64
N ASP A 78 5.20 -13.64 14.89
CA ASP A 78 3.74 -13.54 14.81
C ASP A 78 3.11 -14.81 14.20
N VAL A 79 3.74 -15.36 13.18
CA VAL A 79 3.28 -16.58 12.50
C VAL A 79 3.43 -17.82 13.39
N LEU A 80 4.55 -17.93 14.07
CA LEU A 80 4.91 -19.10 14.87
C LEU A 80 4.35 -19.04 16.30
N ALA A 81 3.74 -17.92 16.68
CA ALA A 81 2.93 -17.78 17.89
C ALA A 81 1.45 -18.18 17.70
N ASP A 82 1.09 -18.72 16.52
CA ASP A 82 -0.27 -19.19 16.25
C ASP A 82 -0.64 -20.34 17.21
N PRO A 83 -1.72 -20.22 18.00
CA PRO A 83 -2.14 -21.27 18.95
C PRO A 83 -2.49 -22.60 18.27
N GLY A 84 -2.65 -22.64 16.95
CA GLY A 84 -2.85 -23.86 16.17
C GLY A 84 -1.56 -24.63 15.89
N LEU A 85 -0.40 -24.10 16.29
CA LEU A 85 0.87 -24.83 16.28
C LEU A 85 1.06 -25.48 17.66
N ASP A 86 1.12 -26.79 17.70
CA ASP A 86 1.30 -27.55 18.94
C ASP A 86 2.73 -27.45 19.51
N GLU A 87 3.62 -26.65 18.94
CA GLU A 87 5.04 -26.51 19.32
C GLU A 87 5.39 -25.06 19.68
N GLU A 88 6.06 -24.86 20.80
CA GLU A 88 6.69 -23.58 21.17
C GLU A 88 8.05 -23.45 20.48
N ILE A 89 8.16 -22.52 19.52
CA ILE A 89 9.41 -22.26 18.81
C ILE A 89 10.18 -21.15 19.53
N ALA A 90 11.42 -21.46 19.91
CA ALA A 90 12.26 -20.52 20.65
C ALA A 90 12.69 -19.33 19.77
N LEU A 91 12.83 -18.13 20.39
CA LEU A 91 13.27 -16.92 19.67
C LEU A 91 14.64 -17.08 18.99
N THR A 92 15.49 -17.98 19.50
CA THR A 92 16.79 -18.34 18.90
C THR A 92 16.62 -19.03 17.56
N GLU A 93 15.67 -19.94 17.42
CA GLU A 93 15.36 -20.65 16.17
C GLU A 93 14.76 -19.72 15.13
N ILE A 94 13.86 -18.82 15.56
CA ILE A 94 13.30 -17.78 14.70
C ILE A 94 14.41 -16.89 14.13
N ARG A 95 15.38 -16.50 14.95
CA ARG A 95 16.55 -15.73 14.49
C ARG A 95 17.41 -16.52 13.53
N GLU A 96 17.63 -17.80 13.76
CA GLU A 96 18.36 -18.67 12.84
C GLU A 96 17.67 -18.78 11.47
N ILE A 97 16.35 -18.95 11.44
CA ILE A 97 15.58 -18.94 10.18
C ILE A 97 15.73 -17.60 9.46
N ALA A 98 15.57 -16.49 10.17
CA ALA A 98 15.65 -15.17 9.57
C ALA A 98 17.06 -14.84 9.03
N SER A 99 18.10 -15.23 9.75
CA SER A 99 19.50 -14.95 9.38
C SER A 99 20.03 -15.93 8.35
N ASN A 100 19.79 -17.24 8.51
CA ASN A 100 20.41 -18.29 7.71
C ASN A 100 19.53 -18.75 6.53
N MET A 101 18.20 -18.67 6.68
CA MET A 101 17.23 -19.15 5.68
C MET A 101 16.12 -18.12 5.42
N PRO A 102 16.45 -16.85 5.10
CA PRO A 102 15.44 -15.77 5.00
C PRO A 102 14.36 -16.02 3.95
N SER A 103 14.66 -16.78 2.89
CA SER A 103 13.65 -17.16 1.89
C SER A 103 12.65 -18.18 2.40
N VAL A 104 13.10 -19.13 3.25
CA VAL A 104 12.22 -20.08 3.92
C VAL A 104 11.33 -19.32 4.91
N GLY A 105 11.92 -18.43 5.71
CA GLY A 105 11.16 -17.55 6.61
C GLY A 105 10.08 -16.75 5.87
N ARG A 106 10.42 -16.08 4.77
CA ARG A 106 9.43 -15.37 3.94
C ARG A 106 8.36 -16.29 3.34
N ALA A 107 8.73 -17.51 2.94
CA ALA A 107 7.78 -18.48 2.44
C ALA A 107 6.77 -18.92 3.52
N ILE A 108 7.22 -19.18 4.74
CA ILE A 108 6.39 -19.50 5.90
C ILE A 108 5.41 -18.35 6.17
N VAL A 109 5.91 -17.13 6.31
CA VAL A 109 5.08 -15.92 6.49
C VAL A 109 4.05 -15.78 5.37
N LYS A 110 4.45 -15.98 4.12
CA LYS A 110 3.55 -15.90 2.97
C LYS A 110 2.47 -16.99 3.00
N GLN A 111 2.82 -18.21 3.36
CA GLN A 111 1.85 -19.33 3.46
C GLN A 111 0.86 -19.11 4.60
N HIS A 112 1.33 -18.69 5.78
CA HIS A 112 0.46 -18.36 6.89
C HIS A 112 -0.51 -17.21 6.52
N ARG A 113 -0.01 -16.16 5.86
CA ARG A 113 -0.86 -15.08 5.36
C ARG A 113 -1.94 -15.57 4.38
N ARG A 114 -1.58 -16.51 3.48
CA ARG A 114 -2.55 -17.13 2.58
C ARG A 114 -3.59 -17.96 3.33
N LEU A 115 -3.16 -18.74 4.33
CA LEU A 115 -4.06 -19.53 5.16
C LEU A 115 -5.03 -18.64 5.94
N ARG A 116 -4.54 -17.59 6.62
CA ARG A 116 -5.40 -16.61 7.30
C ARG A 116 -6.38 -15.94 6.34
N GLN A 117 -5.93 -15.56 5.16
CA GLN A 117 -6.80 -14.99 4.14
C GLN A 117 -7.87 -15.97 3.68
N ALA A 118 -7.56 -17.25 3.54
CA ALA A 118 -8.53 -18.27 3.16
C ALA A 118 -9.56 -18.49 4.28
N SER A 119 -9.12 -18.53 5.54
CA SER A 119 -10.00 -18.65 6.70
C SER A 119 -10.94 -17.42 6.83
N GLU A 120 -10.40 -16.20 6.74
CA GLU A 120 -11.20 -14.98 6.79
C GLU A 120 -12.26 -14.92 5.66
N ARG A 121 -11.94 -15.49 4.49
CA ARG A 121 -12.89 -15.59 3.37
C ARG A 121 -13.99 -16.61 3.64
N ALA A 122 -13.62 -17.77 4.17
CA ALA A 122 -14.57 -18.80 4.57
C ALA A 122 -15.55 -18.26 5.60
N ASP A 123 -15.06 -17.55 6.63
CA ASP A 123 -15.89 -16.93 7.66
C ASP A 123 -16.82 -15.85 7.09
N ALA A 124 -16.33 -15.04 6.16
CA ALA A 124 -17.13 -14.01 5.50
C ALA A 124 -18.25 -14.60 4.64
N LEU A 125 -18.01 -15.74 3.99
CA LEU A 125 -19.02 -16.48 3.22
C LEU A 125 -20.05 -17.15 4.12
N ALA A 126 -19.62 -17.82 5.17
CA ALA A 126 -20.50 -18.43 6.15
C ALA A 126 -21.48 -17.38 6.75
N MET A 127 -20.98 -16.17 7.06
CA MET A 127 -21.82 -15.06 7.51
C MET A 127 -22.83 -14.57 6.45
N ARG A 128 -22.46 -14.58 5.17
CA ARG A 128 -23.33 -14.09 4.07
C ARG A 128 -24.43 -15.10 3.72
N LEU A 129 -24.13 -16.38 3.86
CA LEU A 129 -25.05 -17.46 3.46
C LEU A 129 -25.97 -17.91 4.60
N GLY A 130 -25.75 -17.46 5.85
CA GLY A 130 -26.54 -17.91 7.01
C GLY A 130 -26.45 -19.43 7.25
N VAL A 131 -25.44 -20.09 6.69
CA VAL A 131 -25.29 -21.54 6.71
C VAL A 131 -24.21 -21.93 7.71
N GLY A 132 -24.52 -22.84 8.58
CA GLY A 132 -23.54 -23.51 9.44
C GLY A 132 -22.54 -24.33 8.61
N ALA A 133 -21.39 -24.56 9.18
CA ALA A 133 -20.11 -24.93 8.61
C ALA A 133 -19.98 -26.27 7.82
N GLU A 134 -21.02 -26.81 7.19
CA GLU A 134 -20.99 -28.19 6.70
C GLU A 134 -20.79 -28.39 5.17
N GLU A 135 -20.82 -27.35 4.32
CA GLU A 135 -20.54 -27.53 2.89
C GLU A 135 -19.67 -26.37 2.34
N GLN A 136 -18.37 -26.54 2.35
CA GLN A 136 -17.42 -25.55 1.83
C GLN A 136 -16.86 -25.94 0.46
N ALA A 137 -17.34 -25.30 -0.60
CA ALA A 137 -16.54 -25.10 -1.81
C ALA A 137 -15.54 -23.96 -1.56
N PRO A 138 -14.28 -24.03 -2.05
CA PRO A 138 -13.29 -22.97 -1.87
C PRO A 138 -13.84 -21.66 -2.45
N ALA A 139 -14.02 -20.65 -1.61
CA ALA A 139 -14.58 -19.37 -2.00
C ALA A 139 -13.68 -18.70 -3.05
N GLN A 140 -14.21 -18.56 -4.27
CA GLN A 140 -13.55 -17.75 -5.29
C GLN A 140 -13.50 -16.30 -4.81
N LEU A 141 -12.30 -15.69 -4.89
CA LEU A 141 -12.10 -14.27 -4.65
C LEU A 141 -13.03 -13.45 -5.53
N MET A 142 -13.70 -12.46 -4.93
CA MET A 142 -14.47 -11.50 -5.72
C MET A 142 -13.51 -10.75 -6.68
N PRO A 143 -13.97 -10.41 -7.90
CA PRO A 143 -13.15 -9.76 -8.91
C PRO A 143 -12.36 -8.55 -8.41
N PHE A 144 -12.99 -7.67 -7.61
CA PHE A 144 -12.33 -6.49 -7.04
C PHE A 144 -11.25 -6.86 -6.02
N GLU A 145 -11.34 -8.01 -5.34
CA GLU A 145 -10.33 -8.49 -4.40
C GLU A 145 -9.11 -9.03 -5.13
N GLN A 146 -9.31 -9.72 -6.25
CA GLN A 146 -8.22 -10.20 -7.10
C GLN A 146 -7.41 -9.02 -7.64
N VAL A 147 -8.07 -7.98 -8.17
CA VAL A 147 -7.41 -6.77 -8.65
C VAL A 147 -6.64 -6.08 -7.53
N ARG A 148 -7.26 -5.95 -6.35
CA ARG A 148 -6.58 -5.36 -5.18
C ARG A 148 -5.33 -6.14 -4.81
N ASP A 149 -5.40 -7.47 -4.75
CA ASP A 149 -4.27 -8.31 -4.37
C ASP A 149 -3.16 -8.28 -5.43
N TYR A 150 -3.52 -8.13 -6.71
CA TYR A 150 -2.57 -7.88 -7.80
C TYR A 150 -1.82 -6.56 -7.62
N PHE A 151 -2.53 -5.45 -7.36
CA PHE A 151 -1.91 -4.16 -7.08
C PHE A 151 -1.02 -4.20 -5.84
N TYR A 152 -1.45 -4.91 -4.81
CA TYR A 152 -0.68 -5.10 -3.59
C TYR A 152 0.62 -5.87 -3.84
N ALA A 153 0.58 -6.95 -4.63
CA ALA A 153 1.76 -7.74 -4.98
C ALA A 153 2.82 -6.91 -5.73
N HIS A 154 2.38 -5.88 -6.46
CA HIS A 154 3.24 -4.92 -7.17
C HIS A 154 3.58 -3.67 -6.34
N HIS A 155 3.29 -3.64 -5.03
CA HIS A 155 3.48 -2.46 -4.17
C HIS A 155 2.87 -1.18 -4.77
N ASN A 156 1.77 -1.31 -5.54
CA ASN A 156 1.07 -0.25 -6.27
C ASN A 156 1.95 0.53 -7.27
N TYR A 157 3.04 -0.05 -7.75
CA TYR A 157 3.94 0.55 -8.72
C TYR A 157 4.06 -0.33 -9.97
N PHE A 158 3.83 0.26 -11.14
CA PHE A 158 3.94 -0.38 -12.46
C PHE A 158 4.91 0.44 -13.30
N ALA A 159 6.13 -0.06 -13.45
CA ALA A 159 7.24 0.66 -14.09
C ALA A 159 6.90 1.09 -15.52
N GLU A 160 6.34 0.17 -16.31
CA GLU A 160 6.00 0.40 -17.72
C GLU A 160 5.01 1.57 -17.88
N LEU A 161 4.01 1.66 -17.01
CA LEU A 161 3.01 2.72 -17.05
C LEU A 161 3.56 4.05 -16.53
N ASP A 162 4.36 4.01 -15.48
CA ASP A 162 4.91 5.20 -14.83
C ASP A 162 5.97 5.88 -15.72
N GLU A 163 6.85 5.09 -16.35
CA GLU A 163 7.88 5.59 -17.27
C GLU A 163 7.26 6.12 -18.57
N ALA A 164 6.25 5.42 -19.12
CA ALA A 164 5.51 5.89 -20.26
C ALA A 164 4.80 7.21 -19.96
N ALA A 165 4.22 7.36 -18.77
CA ALA A 165 3.58 8.59 -18.33
C ALA A 165 4.58 9.75 -18.22
N GLU A 166 5.77 9.55 -17.67
CA GLU A 166 6.81 10.58 -17.62
C GLU A 166 7.27 11.01 -19.03
N LYS A 167 7.48 10.03 -19.91
CA LYS A 167 7.85 10.29 -21.30
C LYS A 167 6.75 11.09 -22.04
N LEU A 168 5.50 10.68 -21.85
CA LEU A 168 4.36 11.38 -22.46
C LEU A 168 4.19 12.78 -21.89
N PHE A 169 4.37 13.00 -20.59
CA PHE A 169 4.35 14.31 -19.96
C PHE A 169 5.33 15.27 -20.65
N ALA A 170 6.55 14.81 -20.92
CA ALA A 170 7.56 15.62 -21.60
C ALA A 170 7.22 15.85 -23.08
N THR A 171 6.81 14.80 -23.80
CA THR A 171 6.48 14.87 -25.24
C THR A 171 5.27 15.77 -25.51
N ALA A 172 4.23 15.66 -24.69
CA ALA A 172 3.03 16.50 -24.79
C ALA A 172 3.22 17.91 -24.21
N ARG A 173 4.41 18.21 -23.65
CA ARG A 173 4.76 19.49 -23.03
C ARG A 173 3.73 19.90 -21.98
N LEU A 174 3.37 18.97 -21.09
CA LEU A 174 2.44 19.24 -20.02
C LEU A 174 3.08 20.13 -18.94
N THR A 175 2.25 20.88 -18.25
CA THR A 175 2.69 21.78 -17.16
C THR A 175 2.18 21.25 -15.82
N VAL A 176 3.05 21.16 -14.83
CA VAL A 176 2.66 20.80 -13.46
C VAL A 176 1.66 21.83 -12.94
N GLY A 177 0.53 21.36 -12.40
CA GLY A 177 -0.54 22.18 -11.88
C GLY A 177 -1.58 22.61 -12.93
N ASP A 178 -1.24 22.53 -14.21
CA ASP A 178 -2.18 22.80 -15.35
C ASP A 178 -2.01 21.74 -16.45
N CYS A 179 -2.21 20.49 -16.10
CA CYS A 179 -2.18 19.40 -17.09
C CYS A 179 -3.42 19.43 -18.00
N ALA A 180 -4.55 19.98 -17.54
CA ALA A 180 -5.80 19.99 -18.32
C ALA A 180 -5.65 20.71 -19.67
N THR A 181 -5.05 21.89 -19.68
CA THR A 181 -4.81 22.67 -20.89
C THR A 181 -3.92 21.91 -21.88
N GLY A 182 -2.82 21.35 -21.41
CA GLY A 182 -1.90 20.58 -22.24
C GLY A 182 -2.51 19.29 -22.79
N LEU A 183 -3.26 18.55 -21.98
CA LEU A 183 -3.96 17.33 -22.38
C LEU A 183 -5.05 17.59 -23.42
N LYS A 184 -5.85 18.65 -23.22
CA LYS A 184 -6.87 19.05 -24.21
C LYS A 184 -6.23 19.35 -25.57
N ARG A 185 -5.12 20.10 -25.59
CA ARG A 185 -4.36 20.37 -26.81
C ARG A 185 -3.83 19.07 -27.43
N TYR A 186 -3.18 18.20 -26.65
CA TYR A 186 -2.63 16.93 -27.15
C TYR A 186 -3.70 16.02 -27.75
N LEU A 187 -4.84 15.86 -27.07
CA LEU A 187 -5.97 15.08 -27.56
C LEU A 187 -6.51 15.63 -28.89
N SER A 188 -6.63 16.97 -29.02
CA SER A 188 -7.13 17.61 -30.23
C SER A 188 -6.14 17.53 -31.39
N GLU A 189 -4.90 17.95 -31.18
CA GLU A 189 -3.90 18.06 -32.25
C GLU A 189 -3.33 16.72 -32.68
N ARG A 190 -3.00 15.86 -31.73
CA ARG A 190 -2.33 14.59 -32.01
C ARG A 190 -3.30 13.45 -32.29
N LEU A 191 -4.38 13.36 -31.54
CA LEU A 191 -5.34 12.26 -31.63
C LEU A 191 -6.65 12.65 -32.31
N ARG A 192 -6.83 13.92 -32.69
CA ARG A 192 -8.04 14.46 -33.32
C ARG A 192 -9.30 14.15 -32.48
N ILE A 193 -9.19 14.26 -31.15
CA ILE A 193 -10.30 14.07 -30.24
C ILE A 193 -10.79 15.42 -29.76
N GLN A 194 -12.08 15.66 -29.95
CA GLN A 194 -12.75 16.84 -29.43
C GLN A 194 -13.14 16.61 -27.96
N VAL A 195 -12.66 17.47 -27.07
CA VAL A 195 -13.05 17.44 -25.64
C VAL A 195 -14.17 18.45 -25.42
N VAL A 196 -15.33 17.93 -24.98
CA VAL A 196 -16.52 18.73 -24.69
C VAL A 196 -16.82 18.67 -23.20
N ILE A 197 -17.01 19.83 -22.55
CA ILE A 197 -17.40 19.91 -21.14
C ILE A 197 -18.86 20.34 -21.12
N GLU A 198 -19.72 19.50 -20.55
CA GLU A 198 -21.16 19.68 -20.57
C GLU A 198 -21.79 19.40 -19.20
N PRO A 199 -22.97 19.96 -18.88
CA PRO A 199 -23.69 19.61 -17.66
C PRO A 199 -23.92 18.10 -17.58
N PRO A 200 -23.89 17.50 -16.35
CA PRO A 200 -24.21 16.10 -16.18
C PRO A 200 -25.65 15.84 -16.62
N SER A 201 -25.87 14.71 -17.29
CA SER A 201 -27.22 14.25 -17.56
C SER A 201 -27.94 13.97 -16.24
N GLU A 202 -29.14 14.48 -16.06
CA GLU A 202 -29.95 14.24 -14.86
C GLU A 202 -30.23 12.75 -14.59
N GLN A 203 -30.22 11.94 -15.64
CA GLN A 203 -30.53 10.50 -15.58
C GLN A 203 -29.35 9.59 -15.30
N THR A 204 -28.11 9.95 -15.73
CA THR A 204 -27.00 9.00 -15.75
C THR A 204 -25.84 9.36 -14.83
N HIS A 205 -25.69 10.63 -14.43
CA HIS A 205 -24.56 11.15 -13.63
C HIS A 205 -23.17 10.73 -14.15
N VAL A 206 -23.04 10.50 -15.48
CA VAL A 206 -21.79 10.09 -16.12
C VAL A 206 -20.78 11.24 -16.04
N GLN A 207 -19.59 10.95 -15.51
CA GLN A 207 -18.52 11.95 -15.39
C GLN A 207 -17.64 12.01 -16.63
N ARG A 208 -17.48 10.87 -17.33
CA ARG A 208 -16.70 10.73 -18.57
C ARG A 208 -17.39 9.75 -19.50
N SER A 209 -17.53 10.12 -20.77
CA SER A 209 -17.86 9.19 -21.86
C SER A 209 -17.02 9.50 -23.09
N PHE A 210 -16.61 8.45 -23.80
CA PHE A 210 -15.88 8.58 -25.06
C PHE A 210 -16.63 7.84 -26.17
N GLU A 211 -16.92 8.58 -27.21
CA GLU A 211 -17.58 8.08 -28.40
C GLU A 211 -16.53 7.89 -29.51
N ALA A 212 -16.16 6.62 -29.72
CA ALA A 212 -15.06 6.28 -30.64
C ALA A 212 -15.32 6.68 -32.10
N PRO A 213 -16.54 6.49 -32.69
CA PRO A 213 -16.80 6.86 -34.08
C PRO A 213 -16.66 8.35 -34.35
N THR A 214 -17.19 9.20 -33.46
CA THR A 214 -17.16 10.67 -33.60
C THR A 214 -15.90 11.29 -33.00
N ARG A 215 -15.11 10.49 -32.26
CA ARG A 215 -13.90 10.92 -31.52
C ARG A 215 -14.19 12.08 -30.56
N VAL A 216 -15.32 12.04 -29.88
CA VAL A 216 -15.72 13.01 -28.89
C VAL A 216 -15.56 12.46 -27.48
N LEU A 217 -14.81 13.17 -26.65
CA LEU A 217 -14.68 12.92 -25.21
C LEU A 217 -15.52 13.92 -24.44
N ARG A 218 -16.60 13.46 -23.84
CA ARG A 218 -17.51 14.27 -23.01
C ARG A 218 -17.11 14.17 -21.55
N LEU A 219 -17.00 15.31 -20.89
CA LEU A 219 -16.66 15.41 -19.46
C LEU A 219 -17.72 16.26 -18.76
N SER A 220 -18.06 15.87 -17.53
CA SER A 220 -19.02 16.64 -16.72
C SER A 220 -18.43 17.98 -16.27
N SER A 221 -19.21 19.06 -16.39
CA SER A 221 -18.83 20.39 -15.90
C SER A 221 -18.74 20.50 -14.37
N THR A 222 -19.21 19.47 -13.63
CA THR A 222 -19.07 19.41 -12.18
C THR A 222 -17.67 18.99 -11.72
N LEU A 223 -16.83 18.56 -12.66
CA LEU A 223 -15.45 18.17 -12.38
C LEU A 223 -14.55 19.38 -12.15
N MET A 224 -13.73 19.32 -11.10
CA MET A 224 -12.68 20.31 -10.87
C MET A 224 -11.56 20.17 -11.92
N PRO A 225 -10.75 21.20 -12.18
CA PRO A 225 -9.71 21.15 -13.22
C PRO A 225 -8.77 19.96 -13.12
N GLY A 226 -8.33 19.58 -11.90
CA GLY A 226 -7.49 18.40 -11.69
C GLY A 226 -8.22 17.08 -11.98
N GLN A 227 -9.53 17.02 -11.79
CA GLN A 227 -10.34 15.86 -12.17
C GLN A 227 -10.54 15.79 -13.69
N ILE A 228 -10.76 16.92 -14.34
CA ILE A 228 -10.82 17.01 -15.81
C ILE A 228 -9.52 16.47 -16.41
N ALA A 229 -8.36 16.91 -15.88
CA ALA A 229 -7.06 16.40 -16.30
C ALA A 229 -6.94 14.90 -16.09
N PHE A 230 -7.38 14.38 -14.94
CA PHE A 230 -7.34 12.96 -14.61
C PHE A 230 -8.22 12.14 -15.59
N GLU A 231 -9.44 12.57 -15.88
CA GLU A 231 -10.34 11.86 -16.79
C GLU A 231 -9.82 11.87 -18.25
N MET A 232 -9.24 12.99 -18.70
CA MET A 232 -8.56 13.03 -20.00
C MET A 232 -7.35 12.09 -20.05
N ALA A 233 -6.54 12.07 -19.00
CA ALA A 233 -5.40 11.18 -18.88
C ALA A 233 -5.82 9.69 -18.81
N THR A 234 -6.93 9.38 -18.15
CA THR A 234 -7.48 8.01 -18.12
C THR A 234 -7.96 7.58 -19.51
N GLN A 235 -8.61 8.47 -20.27
CA GLN A 235 -9.00 8.14 -21.65
C GLN A 235 -7.77 7.95 -22.54
N LEU A 236 -6.75 8.79 -22.35
CA LEU A 236 -5.49 8.69 -23.08
C LEU A 236 -4.76 7.35 -22.78
N ALA A 237 -4.84 6.87 -21.54
CA ALA A 237 -4.30 5.55 -21.18
C ALA A 237 -4.92 4.42 -22.03
N TYR A 238 -6.23 4.42 -22.24
CA TYR A 238 -6.88 3.42 -23.09
C TYR A 238 -6.48 3.52 -24.56
N LEU A 239 -6.16 4.73 -25.04
CA LEU A 239 -5.85 4.98 -26.45
C LEU A 239 -4.39 4.72 -26.80
N GLU A 240 -3.45 5.04 -25.91
CA GLU A 240 -2.02 4.93 -26.20
C GLU A 240 -1.30 3.81 -25.44
N MET A 241 -1.88 3.33 -24.34
CA MET A 241 -1.30 2.29 -23.50
C MET A 241 -2.16 1.01 -23.46
N GLY A 242 -3.13 0.90 -24.37
CA GLY A 242 -4.09 -0.21 -24.41
C GLY A 242 -3.43 -1.58 -24.31
N ASP A 243 -2.43 -1.85 -25.14
CA ASP A 243 -1.74 -3.15 -25.19
C ASP A 243 -0.98 -3.48 -23.89
N VAL A 244 -0.32 -2.48 -23.29
CA VAL A 244 0.39 -2.64 -22.01
C VAL A 244 -0.60 -2.89 -20.89
N ILE A 245 -1.70 -2.12 -20.86
CA ILE A 245 -2.78 -2.28 -19.88
C ILE A 245 -3.44 -3.66 -20.03
N ASP A 246 -3.68 -4.14 -21.25
CA ASP A 246 -4.27 -5.45 -21.52
C ASP A 246 -3.37 -6.59 -21.04
N LYS A 247 -2.07 -6.49 -21.32
CA LYS A 247 -1.08 -7.45 -20.83
C LYS A 247 -1.11 -7.56 -19.31
N LEU A 248 -0.96 -6.43 -18.60
CA LEU A 248 -0.97 -6.39 -17.14
C LEU A 248 -2.32 -6.81 -16.54
N ALA A 249 -3.44 -6.46 -17.20
CA ALA A 249 -4.77 -6.87 -16.77
C ALA A 249 -5.00 -8.38 -16.94
N THR A 250 -4.42 -8.99 -17.95
CA THR A 250 -4.47 -10.45 -18.17
C THR A 250 -3.73 -11.19 -17.06
N GLU A 251 -2.60 -10.68 -16.61
CA GLU A 251 -1.87 -11.22 -15.46
C GLU A 251 -2.69 -11.16 -14.15
N ALA A 252 -3.48 -10.10 -13.99
CA ALA A 252 -4.36 -9.92 -12.82
C ALA A 252 -5.60 -10.82 -12.84
N ALA A 253 -6.08 -11.20 -14.03
CA ALA A 253 -7.47 -11.68 -14.21
C ALA A 253 -7.68 -13.17 -13.88
N CYS A 254 -6.64 -13.98 -13.85
CA CYS A 254 -6.75 -15.43 -13.62
C CYS A 254 -7.94 -16.09 -14.40
N GLY A 255 -8.25 -15.60 -15.61
CA GLY A 255 -9.33 -16.12 -16.47
C GLY A 255 -10.72 -15.47 -16.28
N SER A 256 -10.89 -14.51 -15.37
CA SER A 256 -12.16 -13.78 -15.16
C SER A 256 -12.24 -12.51 -16.02
N GLU A 257 -13.23 -12.40 -16.90
CA GLU A 257 -13.45 -11.19 -17.71
C GLU A 257 -13.79 -9.95 -16.87
N GLU A 258 -14.55 -10.12 -15.80
CA GLU A 258 -14.88 -9.03 -14.88
C GLU A 258 -13.63 -8.51 -14.17
N THR A 259 -12.78 -9.41 -13.67
CA THR A 259 -11.49 -9.06 -13.07
C THR A 259 -10.60 -8.34 -14.06
N HIS A 260 -10.54 -8.80 -15.31
CA HIS A 260 -9.78 -8.16 -16.37
C HIS A 260 -10.22 -6.72 -16.61
N ARG A 261 -11.53 -6.49 -16.75
CA ARG A 261 -12.09 -5.13 -16.93
C ARG A 261 -11.80 -4.21 -15.76
N LEU A 262 -11.94 -4.72 -14.53
CA LEU A 262 -11.62 -3.94 -13.32
C LEU A 262 -10.12 -3.63 -13.21
N ALA A 263 -9.26 -4.57 -13.58
CA ALA A 263 -7.81 -4.36 -13.62
C ALA A 263 -7.44 -3.28 -14.65
N ARG A 264 -8.02 -3.33 -15.86
CA ARG A 264 -7.84 -2.28 -16.88
C ARG A 264 -8.19 -0.89 -16.35
N ILE A 265 -9.32 -0.77 -15.65
CA ILE A 265 -9.73 0.51 -15.04
C ILE A 265 -8.70 0.95 -13.99
N GLY A 266 -8.24 0.05 -13.14
CA GLY A 266 -7.22 0.33 -12.13
C GLY A 266 -5.90 0.80 -12.73
N LEU A 267 -5.40 0.09 -13.76
CA LEU A 267 -4.15 0.40 -14.45
C LEU A 267 -4.23 1.72 -15.24
N ALA A 268 -5.36 1.97 -15.92
CA ALA A 268 -5.58 3.25 -16.59
C ALA A 268 -5.60 4.42 -15.60
N ASN A 269 -6.22 4.24 -14.43
CA ASN A 269 -6.20 5.23 -13.36
C ASN A 269 -4.80 5.43 -12.77
N HIS A 270 -4.00 4.35 -12.67
CA HIS A 270 -2.59 4.44 -12.26
C HIS A 270 -1.79 5.30 -13.25
N PHE A 271 -1.89 4.99 -14.54
CA PHE A 271 -1.25 5.79 -15.59
C PHE A 271 -1.69 7.26 -15.54
N ALA A 272 -2.98 7.52 -15.39
CA ALA A 272 -3.52 8.88 -15.30
C ALA A 272 -2.91 9.66 -14.12
N GLY A 273 -2.83 9.02 -12.94
CA GLY A 273 -2.17 9.59 -11.77
C GLY A 273 -0.69 9.87 -12.03
N ALA A 274 0.01 8.95 -12.70
CA ALA A 274 1.41 9.09 -13.06
C ALA A 274 1.63 10.20 -14.10
N LEU A 275 0.71 10.37 -15.05
CA LEU A 275 0.82 11.40 -16.10
C LEU A 275 0.65 12.81 -15.52
N ILE A 276 -0.37 13.04 -14.67
CA ILE A 276 -0.59 14.37 -14.09
C ILE A 276 0.37 14.70 -12.93
N MET A 277 1.01 13.69 -12.36
CA MET A 277 2.02 13.80 -11.29
C MET A 277 3.24 12.94 -11.64
N PRO A 278 4.09 13.38 -12.60
CA PRO A 278 5.23 12.60 -13.09
C PRO A 278 6.18 12.24 -11.97
N TYR A 279 6.68 10.99 -11.99
CA TYR A 279 7.37 10.36 -10.86
C TYR A 279 8.46 11.23 -10.23
N ARG A 280 9.50 11.57 -10.99
CA ARG A 280 10.65 12.31 -10.44
C ARG A 280 10.23 13.70 -9.93
N ARG A 281 9.41 14.42 -10.69
CA ARG A 281 8.94 15.76 -10.28
C ARG A 281 8.08 15.70 -9.03
N PHE A 282 7.24 14.67 -8.89
CA PHE A 282 6.39 14.48 -7.72
C PHE A 282 7.20 14.01 -6.52
N PHE A 283 8.11 13.04 -6.69
CA PHE A 283 9.02 12.54 -5.66
C PHE A 283 9.89 13.67 -5.08
N GLU A 284 10.58 14.43 -5.93
CA GLU A 284 11.41 15.56 -5.50
C GLU A 284 10.61 16.63 -4.76
N ALA A 285 9.38 16.89 -5.20
CA ALA A 285 8.48 17.82 -4.52
C ALA A 285 8.04 17.26 -3.16
N ALA A 286 7.69 15.97 -3.08
CA ALA A 286 7.31 15.31 -1.84
C ALA A 286 8.43 15.35 -0.80
N GLU A 287 9.66 14.97 -1.17
CA GLU A 287 10.81 15.03 -0.28
C GLU A 287 11.08 16.46 0.21
N ARG A 288 11.16 17.44 -0.70
CA ARG A 288 11.44 18.83 -0.37
C ARG A 288 10.38 19.46 0.54
N LEU A 289 9.11 19.12 0.33
CA LEU A 289 7.99 19.61 1.11
C LEU A 289 7.71 18.74 2.33
N ARG A 290 8.56 17.75 2.63
CA ARG A 290 8.39 16.81 3.73
C ARG A 290 7.00 16.16 3.72
N TYR A 291 6.54 15.79 2.50
CA TYR A 291 5.27 15.13 2.29
C TYR A 291 4.03 15.93 2.73
N ASP A 292 4.13 17.27 2.75
CA ASP A 292 2.97 18.14 3.03
C ASP A 292 1.92 18.02 1.91
N ILE A 293 0.81 17.34 2.21
CA ILE A 293 -0.23 17.00 1.24
C ILE A 293 -0.91 18.28 0.73
N GLU A 294 -1.10 19.29 1.57
CA GLU A 294 -1.75 20.54 1.16
C GLU A 294 -0.88 21.34 0.18
N LEU A 295 0.42 21.44 0.43
CA LEU A 295 1.36 22.09 -0.49
C LEU A 295 1.51 21.31 -1.79
N LEU A 296 1.51 19.98 -1.72
CA LEU A 296 1.51 19.12 -2.92
C LEU A 296 0.23 19.30 -3.74
N ARG A 297 -0.95 19.41 -3.09
CA ARG A 297 -2.22 19.70 -3.76
C ARG A 297 -2.17 21.02 -4.54
N GLN A 298 -1.70 22.07 -3.89
CA GLN A 298 -1.57 23.40 -4.53
C GLN A 298 -0.62 23.33 -5.72
N ARG A 299 0.53 22.66 -5.57
CA ARG A 299 1.54 22.55 -6.63
C ARG A 299 1.06 21.79 -7.86
N PHE A 300 0.35 20.66 -7.64
CA PHE A 300 -0.07 19.76 -8.73
C PHE A 300 -1.51 19.99 -9.20
N GLY A 301 -2.27 20.87 -8.55
CA GLY A 301 -3.63 21.22 -8.95
C GLY A 301 -4.64 20.08 -8.80
N VAL A 302 -4.43 19.14 -7.88
CA VAL A 302 -5.26 17.94 -7.70
C VAL A 302 -5.85 17.84 -6.29
N GLY A 303 -6.79 16.91 -6.07
CA GLY A 303 -7.45 16.72 -4.78
C GLY A 303 -6.59 16.01 -3.73
N PHE A 304 -6.98 16.12 -2.45
CA PHE A 304 -6.32 15.49 -1.31
C PHE A 304 -6.18 13.97 -1.49
N GLU A 305 -7.28 13.28 -1.85
CA GLU A 305 -7.30 11.85 -2.11
C GLU A 305 -6.32 11.45 -3.22
N THR A 306 -6.23 12.25 -4.28
CA THR A 306 -5.35 12.00 -5.43
C THR A 306 -3.88 12.09 -5.05
N ILE A 307 -3.51 13.08 -4.22
CA ILE A 307 -2.14 13.18 -3.67
C ILE A 307 -1.83 11.97 -2.78
N CYS A 308 -2.70 11.65 -1.82
CA CYS A 308 -2.49 10.51 -0.93
C CYS A 308 -2.33 9.19 -1.71
N HIS A 309 -3.14 9.01 -2.75
CA HIS A 309 -3.03 7.86 -3.62
C HIS A 309 -1.68 7.83 -4.36
N ARG A 310 -1.24 8.97 -4.94
CA ARG A 310 0.04 9.04 -5.65
C ARG A 310 1.22 8.80 -4.70
N LEU A 311 1.17 9.31 -3.48
CA LEU A 311 2.20 9.06 -2.45
C LEU A 311 2.36 7.55 -2.17
N SER A 312 1.27 6.79 -2.17
CA SER A 312 1.33 5.33 -1.94
C SER A 312 1.91 4.54 -3.12
N THR A 313 2.16 5.18 -4.28
CA THR A 313 2.73 4.54 -5.47
C THR A 313 4.21 4.87 -5.70
N LEU A 314 4.84 5.65 -4.81
CA LEU A 314 6.25 6.05 -4.95
C LEU A 314 7.21 4.91 -4.56
N GLN A 315 7.22 3.82 -5.35
CA GLN A 315 7.99 2.62 -5.05
C GLN A 315 8.99 2.24 -6.17
N ARG A 316 9.41 3.20 -7.01
CA ARG A 316 10.47 3.00 -8.02
C ARG A 316 11.78 2.62 -7.32
N PRO A 317 12.47 1.55 -7.72
CA PRO A 317 13.63 1.01 -6.99
C PRO A 317 14.75 2.01 -6.72
N ASP A 318 15.06 2.89 -7.68
CA ASP A 318 16.13 3.90 -7.61
C ASP A 318 15.74 5.22 -6.93
N ALA A 319 14.44 5.41 -6.64
CA ALA A 319 13.90 6.65 -6.09
C ALA A 319 12.65 6.38 -5.21
N ARG A 320 12.79 5.52 -4.21
CA ARG A 320 11.69 5.16 -3.30
C ARG A 320 11.32 6.31 -2.37
N GLY A 321 10.04 6.63 -2.34
CA GLY A 321 9.45 7.50 -1.34
C GLY A 321 9.23 6.79 0.00
N VAL A 322 8.51 7.48 0.89
CA VAL A 322 7.99 6.84 2.10
C VAL A 322 6.97 5.77 1.68
N PRO A 323 7.11 4.52 2.14
CA PRO A 323 6.16 3.47 1.82
C PRO A 323 4.88 3.68 2.62
N PHE A 324 3.89 4.31 1.98
CA PHE A 324 2.61 4.57 2.59
C PHE A 324 1.60 3.45 2.37
N PHE A 325 0.71 3.29 3.33
CA PHE A 325 -0.56 2.61 3.15
C PHE A 325 -1.69 3.64 3.17
N PHE A 326 -2.65 3.41 2.30
CA PHE A 326 -3.77 4.30 2.01
C PHE A 326 -5.09 3.58 2.26
N VAL A 327 -6.04 4.28 2.90
CA VAL A 327 -7.42 3.80 3.05
C VAL A 327 -8.41 4.89 2.74
N ARG A 328 -9.58 4.50 2.23
CA ARG A 328 -10.76 5.33 2.12
C ARG A 328 -11.93 4.64 2.80
N VAL A 329 -12.47 5.30 3.81
CA VAL A 329 -13.51 4.77 4.70
C VAL A 329 -14.75 5.64 4.63
N ASP A 330 -15.93 5.03 4.64
CA ASP A 330 -17.20 5.75 4.81
C ASP A 330 -17.58 5.90 6.30
N ARG A 331 -18.68 6.60 6.58
CA ARG A 331 -19.16 6.79 7.96
C ARG A 331 -19.60 5.51 8.68
N ALA A 332 -19.99 4.50 7.92
CA ALA A 332 -20.38 3.21 8.48
C ALA A 332 -19.18 2.30 8.79
N GLY A 333 -17.95 2.76 8.46
CA GLY A 333 -16.74 2.00 8.68
C GLY A 333 -16.35 1.06 7.54
N ASN A 334 -17.05 1.13 6.39
CA ASN A 334 -16.69 0.33 5.24
C ASN A 334 -15.46 0.88 4.56
N ILE A 335 -14.47 0.03 4.34
CA ILE A 335 -13.26 0.38 3.61
C ILE A 335 -13.53 0.20 2.12
N SER A 336 -13.81 1.31 1.43
CA SER A 336 -14.13 1.31 0.00
C SER A 336 -12.90 1.28 -0.92
N LYS A 337 -11.73 1.66 -0.40
CA LYS A 337 -10.45 1.58 -1.11
C LYS A 337 -9.33 1.38 -0.10
N ARG A 338 -8.40 0.51 -0.41
CA ARG A 338 -7.17 0.32 0.35
C ARG A 338 -6.02 -0.01 -0.60
N GLN A 339 -4.87 0.54 -0.29
CA GLN A 339 -3.62 0.26 -0.97
C GLN A 339 -2.51 0.24 0.06
N SER A 340 -1.54 -0.62 -0.11
CA SER A 340 -0.38 -0.65 0.76
C SER A 340 0.87 -0.83 -0.08
N ALA A 341 1.85 0.02 0.16
CA ALA A 341 3.22 -0.15 -0.32
C ALA A 341 4.06 -0.94 0.71
N THR A 342 3.43 -1.37 1.80
CA THR A 342 4.03 -2.13 2.90
C THR A 342 3.22 -3.38 3.19
N ASP A 343 3.70 -4.21 4.10
CA ASP A 343 2.98 -5.39 4.59
C ASP A 343 1.91 -5.09 5.65
N PHE A 344 1.43 -3.85 5.74
CA PHE A 344 0.36 -3.51 6.67
C PHE A 344 -0.94 -4.21 6.29
N HIS A 345 -1.43 -5.05 7.20
CA HIS A 345 -2.65 -5.81 7.00
C HIS A 345 -3.87 -5.05 7.54
N PHE A 346 -4.77 -4.72 6.62
CA PHE A 346 -6.12 -4.31 6.99
C PHE A 346 -6.99 -5.56 7.12
N SER A 347 -7.81 -5.64 8.19
CA SER A 347 -8.82 -6.69 8.28
C SER A 347 -9.74 -6.67 7.05
N ARG A 348 -10.05 -7.86 6.54
CA ARG A 348 -11.03 -8.03 5.47
C ARG A 348 -12.45 -8.23 6.02
N VAL A 349 -12.55 -8.54 7.31
CA VAL A 349 -13.80 -8.97 7.96
C VAL A 349 -14.02 -8.19 9.26
N GLY A 350 -15.25 -7.76 9.50
CA GLY A 350 -15.71 -7.37 10.84
C GLY A 350 -15.38 -5.96 11.31
N GLY A 351 -15.28 -5.00 10.41
CA GLY A 351 -15.04 -3.60 10.75
C GLY A 351 -13.59 -3.31 11.15
N SER A 352 -13.24 -2.05 11.25
CA SER A 352 -11.92 -1.61 11.68
C SER A 352 -11.93 -1.16 13.14
N CYS A 353 -10.79 -0.77 13.67
CA CYS A 353 -10.65 -0.36 15.06
C CYS A 353 -11.28 1.03 15.30
N PRO A 354 -12.21 1.19 16.24
CA PRO A 354 -12.84 2.50 16.52
C PRO A 354 -11.87 3.54 17.08
N LEU A 355 -10.71 3.14 17.58
CA LEU A 355 -9.66 4.03 18.07
C LEU A 355 -8.80 4.65 16.95
N TRP A 356 -9.12 4.33 15.71
CA TRP A 356 -8.37 4.83 14.57
C TRP A 356 -8.84 6.24 14.17
N ASN A 357 -7.92 7.16 13.97
CA ASN A 357 -8.22 8.57 13.69
C ASN A 357 -9.03 8.82 12.39
N VAL A 358 -9.12 7.85 11.50
CA VAL A 358 -9.96 7.95 10.30
C VAL A 358 -11.45 8.12 10.64
N TYR A 359 -11.90 7.60 11.80
CA TYR A 359 -13.27 7.78 12.26
C TYR A 359 -13.47 9.13 12.93
N GLU A 360 -12.49 9.59 13.68
CA GLU A 360 -12.51 10.91 14.29
C GLU A 360 -12.53 12.04 13.25
N ALA A 361 -11.94 11.80 12.07
CA ALA A 361 -11.94 12.75 10.96
C ALA A 361 -13.36 13.20 10.55
N PHE A 362 -14.39 12.38 10.75
CA PHE A 362 -15.78 12.76 10.47
C PHE A 362 -16.34 13.81 11.46
N SER A 363 -15.78 13.89 12.66
CA SER A 363 -16.18 14.88 13.66
C SER A 363 -15.56 16.25 13.41
N THR A 364 -14.46 16.31 12.64
CA THR A 364 -13.76 17.54 12.26
C THR A 364 -13.55 17.62 10.75
N PRO A 365 -14.61 17.82 9.96
CA PRO A 365 -14.54 17.77 8.50
C PRO A 365 -13.51 18.76 7.93
N GLY A 366 -12.68 18.25 7.01
CA GLY A 366 -11.66 19.04 6.30
C GLY A 366 -10.39 19.32 7.11
N ARG A 367 -10.34 19.01 8.40
CA ARG A 367 -9.13 19.13 9.22
C ARG A 367 -8.26 17.88 9.05
N ILE A 368 -6.95 18.08 8.97
CA ILE A 368 -5.98 16.99 9.01
C ILE A 368 -5.73 16.60 10.48
N LEU A 369 -5.97 15.33 10.80
CA LEU A 369 -5.67 14.73 12.09
C LEU A 369 -4.44 13.84 11.97
N THR A 370 -3.58 13.86 12.97
CA THR A 370 -2.41 12.99 13.10
C THR A 370 -2.55 12.08 14.31
N GLN A 371 -2.06 10.86 14.23
CA GLN A 371 -2.11 9.89 15.32
C GLN A 371 -0.85 9.02 15.29
N LEU A 372 -0.17 8.88 16.42
CA LEU A 372 0.74 7.79 16.66
C LEU A 372 -0.08 6.57 17.08
N ALA A 373 0.10 5.46 16.43
CA ALA A 373 -0.70 4.27 16.67
C ALA A 373 0.20 3.04 16.86
N ALA A 374 -0.14 2.18 17.84
CA ALA A 374 0.54 0.94 18.10
C ALA A 374 -0.40 -0.24 17.81
N MET A 375 0.07 -1.20 17.02
CA MET A 375 -0.64 -2.46 16.76
C MET A 375 -0.41 -3.45 17.90
N PRO A 376 -1.23 -4.53 18.01
CA PRO A 376 -1.05 -5.55 19.04
C PRO A 376 0.34 -6.23 19.00
N ASP A 377 0.94 -6.33 17.81
CA ASP A 377 2.28 -6.88 17.57
C ASP A 377 3.44 -5.95 17.96
N GLY A 378 3.12 -4.76 18.50
CA GLY A 378 4.10 -3.76 18.92
C GLY A 378 4.60 -2.84 17.80
N ARG A 379 4.23 -3.07 16.55
CA ARG A 379 4.56 -2.14 15.45
C ARG A 379 3.86 -0.81 15.63
N THR A 380 4.57 0.28 15.37
CA THR A 380 4.06 1.63 15.53
C THR A 380 4.03 2.37 14.20
N TYR A 381 3.05 3.25 14.06
CA TYR A 381 2.75 3.94 12.82
C TYR A 381 2.38 5.39 13.08
N LEU A 382 2.73 6.26 12.12
CA LEU A 382 2.16 7.61 12.03
C LEU A 382 1.00 7.58 11.03
N TRP A 383 -0.19 7.96 11.48
CA TRP A 383 -1.40 8.08 10.68
C TRP A 383 -1.79 9.54 10.47
N ILE A 384 -2.22 9.83 9.25
CA ILE A 384 -2.78 11.11 8.82
C ILE A 384 -4.18 10.83 8.31
N ALA A 385 -5.18 11.52 8.82
CA ALA A 385 -6.57 11.33 8.40
C ALA A 385 -7.25 12.67 8.12
N ARG A 386 -8.11 12.68 7.09
CA ARG A 386 -8.94 13.84 6.73
C ARG A 386 -10.16 13.40 5.95
N THR A 387 -11.31 14.05 6.19
CA THR A 387 -12.47 13.85 5.33
C THR A 387 -12.35 14.61 4.00
N VAL A 388 -12.87 13.98 2.96
CA VAL A 388 -13.12 14.58 1.64
C VAL A 388 -14.59 14.44 1.32
N SER A 389 -15.22 15.52 0.86
CA SER A 389 -16.63 15.52 0.47
C SER A 389 -16.77 15.92 -0.99
N ARG A 390 -17.68 15.28 -1.68
CA ARG A 390 -18.04 15.57 -3.06
C ARG A 390 -19.56 15.60 -3.14
N GLY A 391 -20.11 16.75 -3.49
CA GLY A 391 -21.54 16.93 -3.79
C GLY A 391 -21.71 17.21 -5.28
N GLN A 392 -22.82 16.76 -5.85
CA GLN A 392 -23.29 17.12 -7.18
C GLN A 392 -24.74 17.57 -7.04
N GLY A 393 -25.01 18.82 -7.39
CA GLY A 393 -26.37 19.39 -7.35
C GLY A 393 -26.54 20.51 -6.34
N GLY A 394 -27.79 20.99 -6.24
CA GLY A 394 -28.20 22.08 -5.35
C GLY A 394 -28.45 21.64 -3.91
N TYR A 395 -29.09 22.50 -3.15
CA TYR A 395 -29.47 22.22 -1.76
C TYR A 395 -30.28 20.91 -1.65
N GLY A 396 -29.87 20.07 -0.70
CA GLY A 396 -30.50 18.75 -0.48
C GLY A 396 -30.04 17.62 -1.39
N ALA A 397 -29.16 17.91 -2.38
CA ALA A 397 -28.61 16.86 -3.23
C ALA A 397 -27.66 15.93 -2.44
N PRO A 398 -27.63 14.63 -2.76
CA PRO A 398 -26.76 13.67 -2.06
C PRO A 398 -25.29 14.02 -2.23
N SER A 399 -24.56 13.99 -1.13
CA SER A 399 -23.11 14.15 -1.13
C SER A 399 -22.40 12.87 -0.68
N LYS A 400 -21.25 12.59 -1.26
CA LYS A 400 -20.38 11.49 -0.86
C LYS A 400 -19.29 12.05 0.06
N THR A 401 -19.20 11.54 1.28
CA THR A 401 -18.16 11.91 2.25
C THR A 401 -17.40 10.67 2.67
N PHE A 402 -16.07 10.74 2.55
CA PHE A 402 -15.16 9.69 2.96
C PHE A 402 -14.07 10.26 3.85
N ALA A 403 -13.58 9.47 4.79
CA ALA A 403 -12.31 9.73 5.44
C ALA A 403 -11.19 9.05 4.64
N ILE A 404 -10.16 9.82 4.36
CA ILE A 404 -8.91 9.33 3.75
C ILE A 404 -7.89 9.19 4.88
N GLY A 405 -7.35 7.98 5.02
CA GLY A 405 -6.24 7.68 5.91
C GLY A 405 -4.99 7.39 5.09
N LEU A 406 -3.88 8.02 5.48
CA LEU A 406 -2.55 7.76 4.96
C LEU A 406 -1.63 7.47 6.13
N GLY A 407 -0.95 6.32 6.12
CA GLY A 407 -0.08 5.94 7.21
C GLY A 407 1.27 5.43 6.73
N CYS A 408 2.27 5.52 7.59
CA CYS A 408 3.59 4.93 7.37
C CYS A 408 4.15 4.35 8.66
N ASP A 409 5.12 3.46 8.52
CA ASP A 409 5.91 2.98 9.65
C ASP A 409 6.59 4.13 10.39
N MET A 410 6.73 4.01 11.71
CA MET A 410 7.32 5.03 12.58
C MET A 410 8.75 5.40 12.16
N SER A 411 9.52 4.48 11.59
CA SER A 411 10.88 4.74 11.11
C SER A 411 10.94 5.85 10.05
N HIS A 412 9.85 6.06 9.32
CA HIS A 412 9.73 7.12 8.32
C HIS A 412 9.09 8.41 8.84
N ALA A 413 8.50 8.42 10.04
CA ALA A 413 7.71 9.54 10.56
C ALA A 413 8.49 10.87 10.59
N SER A 414 9.78 10.84 10.92
CA SER A 414 10.63 12.03 10.98
C SER A 414 10.80 12.78 9.64
N ARG A 415 10.58 12.07 8.52
CA ARG A 415 10.60 12.67 7.17
C ARG A 415 9.38 13.52 6.87
N LEU A 416 8.26 13.28 7.59
CA LEU A 416 6.98 13.93 7.33
C LEU A 416 6.83 15.22 8.15
N VAL A 417 6.20 16.24 7.55
CA VAL A 417 5.83 17.47 8.28
C VAL A 417 4.87 17.19 9.43
N TYR A 418 4.09 16.14 9.32
CA TYR A 418 3.05 15.72 10.28
C TYR A 418 3.59 15.14 11.59
N ALA A 419 4.90 14.89 11.65
CA ALA A 419 5.58 14.55 12.90
C ALA A 419 5.87 15.77 13.79
N LYS A 420 5.63 17.00 13.28
CA LYS A 420 5.88 18.23 14.05
C LYS A 420 4.99 18.28 15.30
N GLY A 421 5.64 18.40 16.45
CA GLY A 421 4.97 18.46 17.76
C GLY A 421 4.62 17.12 18.37
N LEU A 422 5.02 15.99 17.73
CA LEU A 422 4.88 14.64 18.26
C LEU A 422 6.22 14.17 18.83
N ASP A 423 6.19 13.55 20.01
CA ASP A 423 7.36 12.83 20.53
C ASP A 423 7.41 11.41 19.92
N LEU A 424 8.26 11.25 18.89
CA LEU A 424 8.41 9.98 18.19
C LEU A 424 9.13 8.90 19.00
N LYS A 425 9.71 9.24 20.14
CA LYS A 425 10.43 8.30 21.02
C LYS A 425 9.55 7.80 22.15
N ASP A 426 8.49 8.51 22.48
CA ASP A 426 7.55 8.12 23.52
C ASP A 426 6.56 7.09 22.97
N GLN A 427 6.86 5.82 23.21
CA GLN A 427 5.97 4.72 22.82
C GLN A 427 4.64 4.74 23.59
N SER A 428 4.58 5.37 24.76
CA SER A 428 3.35 5.46 25.57
C SER A 428 2.33 6.45 24.97
N ALA A 429 2.78 7.37 24.13
CA ALA A 429 1.91 8.30 23.40
C ALA A 429 1.16 7.63 22.23
N ALA A 430 1.52 6.41 21.84
CA ALA A 430 0.90 5.71 20.73
C ALA A 430 -0.46 5.11 21.14
N VAL A 431 -1.52 5.51 20.44
CA VAL A 431 -2.87 4.97 20.65
C VAL A 431 -2.91 3.47 20.28
N PRO A 432 -3.40 2.61 21.19
CA PRO A 432 -3.42 1.17 20.97
C PRO A 432 -4.54 0.76 20.01
N ILE A 433 -4.29 0.81 18.71
CA ILE A 433 -5.23 0.36 17.66
C ILE A 433 -5.11 -1.15 17.38
N GLY A 434 -6.05 -1.69 16.60
CA GLY A 434 -6.04 -3.06 16.10
C GLY A 434 -6.55 -3.13 14.65
N ALA A 435 -6.36 -4.28 14.01
CA ALA A 435 -6.82 -4.51 12.63
C ALA A 435 -8.36 -4.55 12.51
N GLY A 436 -9.06 -4.92 13.59
CA GLY A 436 -10.52 -5.00 13.70
C GLY A 436 -10.91 -5.75 14.97
N CYS A 437 -12.02 -5.39 15.63
CA CYS A 437 -12.37 -5.94 16.96
C CYS A 437 -12.43 -7.47 17.02
N LYS A 438 -12.97 -8.11 15.98
CA LYS A 438 -13.14 -9.57 15.95
C LYS A 438 -11.83 -10.34 15.87
N ILE A 439 -10.80 -9.75 15.24
CA ILE A 439 -9.50 -10.39 15.03
C ILE A 439 -8.39 -9.75 15.86
N CYS A 440 -8.70 -8.75 16.67
CA CYS A 440 -7.73 -8.05 17.50
C CYS A 440 -7.40 -8.87 18.74
N GLU A 441 -6.14 -9.21 18.92
CA GLU A 441 -5.64 -10.02 20.04
C GLU A 441 -5.40 -9.22 21.33
N ARG A 442 -5.63 -7.91 21.32
CA ARG A 442 -5.40 -7.04 22.48
C ARG A 442 -6.28 -7.47 23.67
N PRO A 443 -5.73 -7.89 24.80
CA PRO A 443 -6.52 -8.52 25.89
C PRO A 443 -7.40 -7.50 26.64
N ALA A 444 -6.94 -6.26 26.81
CA ALA A 444 -7.60 -5.24 27.63
C ALA A 444 -7.90 -3.98 26.81
N CYS A 445 -8.83 -4.07 25.85
CA CYS A 445 -9.23 -2.93 25.05
C CYS A 445 -10.57 -2.37 25.56
N PRO A 446 -10.62 -1.11 26.08
CA PRO A 446 -11.85 -0.50 26.61
C PRO A 446 -12.91 -0.27 25.53
N GLN A 447 -12.52 -0.17 24.26
CA GLN A 447 -13.40 0.04 23.12
C GLN A 447 -13.74 -1.25 22.34
N ARG A 448 -13.49 -2.40 22.93
CA ARG A 448 -13.81 -3.68 22.29
C ARG A 448 -15.31 -3.83 22.07
N ALA A 449 -15.72 -3.92 20.81
CA ALA A 449 -17.14 -4.09 20.45
C ALA A 449 -17.57 -5.56 20.32
N PHE A 450 -16.62 -6.47 20.06
CA PHE A 450 -16.89 -7.90 19.86
C PHE A 450 -15.84 -8.76 20.54
N PRO A 451 -16.18 -9.99 21.00
CA PRO A 451 -15.18 -10.97 21.44
C PRO A 451 -14.17 -11.25 20.33
N ALA A 452 -12.93 -11.54 20.70
CA ALA A 452 -11.91 -11.98 19.74
C ALA A 452 -12.23 -13.39 19.25
N ILE A 453 -12.24 -13.62 17.93
CA ILE A 453 -12.47 -14.94 17.34
C ILE A 453 -11.33 -15.88 17.80
N GLY A 454 -11.70 -17.10 18.17
CA GLY A 454 -10.75 -18.14 18.60
C GLY A 454 -10.24 -17.99 20.05
N ARG A 455 -10.66 -16.96 20.78
CA ARG A 455 -10.29 -16.80 22.21
C ARG A 455 -11.46 -17.00 23.14
N ARG A 456 -11.23 -17.66 24.25
CA ARG A 456 -12.25 -17.81 25.30
C ARG A 456 -12.41 -16.50 26.04
N THR A 457 -13.66 -16.10 26.27
CA THR A 457 -13.98 -14.93 27.09
C THR A 457 -13.97 -15.33 28.55
N ALA A 458 -13.26 -14.57 29.39
CA ALA A 458 -13.32 -14.74 30.84
C ALA A 458 -14.61 -14.12 31.37
N ILE A 459 -15.65 -14.94 31.54
CA ILE A 459 -16.94 -14.48 32.04
C ILE A 459 -17.03 -14.86 33.52
N ASP A 460 -17.19 -13.84 34.39
CA ASP A 460 -17.52 -14.01 35.80
C ASP A 460 -18.77 -13.19 36.09
N GLU A 461 -19.82 -13.85 36.54
CA GLU A 461 -21.11 -13.21 36.85
C GLU A 461 -21.02 -12.27 38.06
N ASN A 462 -20.00 -12.45 38.92
CA ASN A 462 -19.77 -11.66 40.12
C ASN A 462 -18.80 -10.47 39.91
N GLU A 463 -18.17 -10.40 38.71
CA GLU A 463 -17.26 -9.31 38.36
C GLU A 463 -17.76 -8.48 37.17
N ARG A 464 -17.84 -7.18 37.37
CA ARG A 464 -18.04 -6.21 36.28
C ARG A 464 -16.72 -5.52 35.99
N ARG A 465 -16.11 -5.82 34.84
CA ARG A 465 -14.86 -5.19 34.39
C ARG A 465 -15.13 -3.98 33.47
N PHE A 466 -14.21 -3.00 33.50
CA PHE A 466 -14.28 -1.85 32.58
C PHE A 466 -14.11 -2.26 31.13
N THR A 467 -13.30 -3.28 30.86
CA THR A 467 -13.05 -3.82 29.53
C THR A 467 -14.16 -4.81 29.15
N PRO A 468 -14.93 -4.54 28.09
CA PRO A 468 -15.91 -5.51 27.57
C PRO A 468 -15.18 -6.74 27.00
N TYR A 469 -15.76 -7.93 27.19
CA TYR A 469 -15.26 -9.20 26.67
C TYR A 469 -13.77 -9.46 26.99
N PRO A 470 -13.40 -9.54 28.28
CA PRO A 470 -12.04 -9.86 28.67
C PRO A 470 -11.68 -11.26 28.15
N VAL A 471 -10.45 -11.40 27.68
CA VAL A 471 -9.91 -12.69 27.22
C VAL A 471 -9.41 -13.45 28.42
N ALA A 472 -9.70 -14.79 28.47
CA ALA A 472 -9.24 -15.68 29.52
C ALA A 472 -7.72 -15.95 29.40
#